data_e648b9ffb7de941606e0a3f02c4ae8e0
#
_entry.id   e648b9ffb7de941606e0a3f02c4ae8e0
#
_cell.length_a   1.000
_cell.length_b   1.000
_cell.length_c   1.000
_cell.angle_alpha   90.00
_cell.angle_beta   90.00
_cell.angle_gamma   90.00
#
_symmetry.space_group_name_H-M   'P 1'
#
loop_
_entity.id
_entity.type
_entity.pdbx_description
1 polymer ?
#
loop_
_entity_poly.entity_id
_entity_poly.type
_entity_poly.pdbx_seq_one_letter_code
_entity_poly.pdbx_strand_id
1 'polypeptide(L)'
;FVFLFSCSAHLTTINSKKPYTSTGFAYIYNDFDFSEKIIKGKMNNEMMQISHQNLKTGTLIRITNPKNKKTLTLKNIKRIRYPVFYKILITETVAKELSLNKDLPVIEIIEIKKNKSFVAKKAKIFNEEKKISSKAPVASVKILNISKNKMSNLKKSNDEIFIHIASFYSVDTAKFLKDRITKEIPNLNKKKLSIKKISNKETKVISGPYISVNSLKNDYIKLKEYGFEELGVLINE
;
A
#
# COMPACT_ATOMS: atom_id res chain seq x y z
N PHE A 1 -52.09 30.58 20.52
CA PHE A 1 -50.97 29.65 20.63
C PHE A 1 -50.41 29.39 19.24
N VAL A 2 -49.19 29.90 18.95
CA VAL A 2 -48.51 29.69 17.67
C VAL A 2 -47.46 28.60 17.92
N PHE A 3 -47.61 27.40 17.31
CA PHE A 3 -46.63 26.34 17.32
C PHE A 3 -45.61 26.58 16.22
N LEU A 4 -44.38 26.98 16.60
CA LEU A 4 -43.22 27.01 15.69
C LEU A 4 -42.63 25.61 15.57
N PHE A 5 -42.89 24.93 14.44
CA PHE A 5 -42.22 23.71 14.07
C PHE A 5 -40.78 24.05 13.62
N SER A 6 -39.80 23.82 14.51
CA SER A 6 -38.39 23.87 14.17
C SER A 6 -38.04 22.63 13.36
N CYS A 7 -37.84 22.80 12.06
CA CYS A 7 -37.27 21.77 11.19
C CYS A 7 -35.75 21.68 11.46
N SER A 8 -35.32 20.76 12.34
CA SER A 8 -33.92 20.46 12.49
C SER A 8 -33.46 19.66 11.26
N ALA A 9 -32.66 20.30 10.40
CA ALA A 9 -32.01 19.62 9.29
C ALA A 9 -30.99 18.60 9.88
N HIS A 10 -31.33 17.31 9.80
CA HIS A 10 -30.46 16.23 10.17
C HIS A 10 -29.27 16.23 9.18
N LEU A 11 -28.17 16.88 9.54
CA LEU A 11 -26.91 16.76 8.83
C LEU A 11 -26.42 15.31 8.97
N THR A 12 -26.78 14.48 8.01
CA THR A 12 -26.17 13.15 7.86
C THR A 12 -24.69 13.37 7.54
N THR A 13 -23.84 13.31 8.55
CA THR A 13 -22.38 13.21 8.38
C THR A 13 -22.11 11.93 7.61
N ILE A 14 -21.82 12.09 6.32
CA ILE A 14 -21.37 11.00 5.46
C ILE A 14 -20.00 10.57 6.02
N ASN A 15 -20.00 9.55 6.86
CA ASN A 15 -18.79 8.89 7.34
C ASN A 15 -18.07 8.27 6.14
N SER A 16 -17.29 9.05 5.43
CA SER A 16 -16.45 8.56 4.34
C SER A 16 -15.35 7.71 4.97
N LYS A 17 -15.52 6.39 4.93
CA LYS A 17 -14.47 5.44 5.37
C LYS A 17 -13.15 5.88 4.77
N LYS A 18 -12.10 5.95 5.59
CA LYS A 18 -10.74 6.26 5.11
C LYS A 18 -10.34 5.33 3.96
N PRO A 19 -9.59 5.80 2.95
CA PRO A 19 -9.07 4.94 1.89
C PRO A 19 -8.22 3.82 2.50
N TYR A 20 -8.31 2.61 1.94
CA TYR A 20 -7.44 1.52 2.34
C TYR A 20 -6.01 1.84 1.91
N THR A 21 -5.07 1.72 2.85
CA THR A 21 -3.63 1.85 2.62
C THR A 21 -2.91 0.68 3.28
N SER A 22 -1.91 0.13 2.60
CA SER A 22 -1.12 -0.97 3.16
C SER A 22 0.24 -1.04 2.48
N THR A 23 1.26 -1.45 3.22
CA THR A 23 2.59 -1.78 2.72
C THR A 23 2.86 -3.26 3.00
N GLY A 24 3.51 -3.95 2.06
CA GLY A 24 3.85 -5.36 2.22
C GLY A 24 4.25 -6.00 0.89
N PHE A 25 3.97 -7.29 0.74
CA PHE A 25 4.40 -8.05 -0.44
C PHE A 25 3.26 -8.30 -1.41
N ALA A 26 3.57 -8.21 -2.70
CA ALA A 26 2.72 -8.69 -3.76
C ALA A 26 2.91 -10.21 -3.95
N TYR A 27 1.83 -10.92 -4.26
CA TYR A 27 1.88 -12.27 -4.78
C TYR A 27 1.90 -12.18 -6.31
N ILE A 28 2.96 -12.67 -6.95
CA ILE A 28 3.04 -12.71 -8.41
C ILE A 28 2.34 -13.99 -8.85
N TYR A 29 1.31 -13.85 -9.68
CA TYR A 29 0.51 -14.97 -10.17
C TYR A 29 1.35 -15.92 -11.01
N ASN A 30 1.17 -17.23 -10.75
CA ASN A 30 1.71 -18.32 -11.53
C ASN A 30 0.58 -19.33 -11.82
N ASP A 31 0.51 -19.87 -13.02
CA ASP A 31 -0.49 -20.87 -13.39
C ASP A 31 -0.32 -22.18 -12.59
N PHE A 32 0.89 -22.52 -12.18
CA PHE A 32 1.16 -23.66 -11.32
C PHE A 32 0.45 -23.53 -9.97
N ASP A 33 0.50 -22.35 -9.34
CA ASP A 33 -0.14 -22.10 -8.05
C ASP A 33 -1.67 -22.17 -8.12
N PHE A 34 -2.24 -21.87 -9.30
CA PHE A 34 -3.65 -22.08 -9.56
C PHE A 34 -3.98 -23.58 -9.69
N SER A 35 -3.15 -24.37 -10.37
CA SER A 35 -3.30 -25.82 -10.50
C SER A 35 -3.23 -26.53 -9.15
N GLU A 36 -2.31 -26.13 -8.30
CA GLU A 36 -2.14 -26.62 -6.93
C GLU A 36 -3.18 -26.05 -5.92
N LYS A 37 -4.16 -25.28 -6.40
CA LYS A 37 -5.22 -24.67 -5.58
C LYS A 37 -4.71 -23.74 -4.45
N ILE A 38 -3.47 -23.29 -4.52
CA ILE A 38 -2.90 -22.26 -3.62
C ILE A 38 -3.62 -20.94 -3.85
N ILE A 39 -3.91 -20.62 -5.12
CA ILE A 39 -4.70 -19.48 -5.55
C ILE A 39 -6.06 -19.96 -6.06
N LYS A 40 -7.16 -19.38 -5.55
CA LYS A 40 -8.52 -19.77 -5.91
C LYS A 40 -9.11 -18.89 -7.02
N GLY A 41 -8.39 -18.74 -8.14
CA GLY A 41 -8.89 -18.00 -9.30
C GLY A 41 -7.82 -17.78 -10.35
N LYS A 42 -8.17 -17.99 -11.62
CA LYS A 42 -7.27 -17.82 -12.75
C LYS A 42 -7.12 -16.35 -13.14
N MET A 43 -5.90 -15.93 -13.45
CA MET A 43 -5.56 -14.63 -14.04
C MET A 43 -4.84 -14.85 -15.38
N ASN A 44 -4.76 -13.81 -16.20
CA ASN A 44 -3.98 -13.84 -17.44
C ASN A 44 -2.70 -13.04 -17.28
N ASN A 45 -1.55 -13.71 -17.31
CA ASN A 45 -0.23 -13.08 -17.15
C ASN A 45 0.16 -12.14 -18.30
N GLU A 46 -0.48 -12.25 -19.47
CA GLU A 46 -0.25 -11.32 -20.58
C GLU A 46 -0.92 -9.96 -20.37
N MET A 47 -1.90 -9.89 -19.48
CA MET A 47 -2.66 -8.69 -19.18
C MET A 47 -2.24 -8.08 -17.84
N MET A 48 -2.32 -6.76 -17.75
CA MET A 48 -2.14 -6.04 -16.47
C MET A 48 -3.37 -6.23 -15.59
N GLN A 49 -3.34 -7.23 -14.73
CA GLN A 49 -4.44 -7.58 -13.84
C GLN A 49 -3.98 -7.57 -12.38
N ILE A 50 -4.89 -7.16 -11.50
CA ILE A 50 -4.69 -7.19 -10.06
C ILE A 50 -5.93 -7.76 -9.36
N SER A 51 -5.72 -8.41 -8.23
CA SER A 51 -6.78 -8.89 -7.36
C SER A 51 -6.47 -8.61 -5.90
N HIS A 52 -7.45 -8.02 -5.20
CA HIS A 52 -7.37 -7.76 -3.76
C HIS A 52 -8.56 -8.43 -3.08
N GLN A 53 -8.29 -9.24 -2.03
CA GLN A 53 -9.31 -10.10 -1.39
C GLN A 53 -10.45 -9.29 -0.75
N ASN A 54 -10.14 -8.17 -0.10
CA ASN A 54 -11.09 -7.43 0.74
C ASN A 54 -11.71 -6.22 0.05
N LEU A 55 -11.08 -5.68 -1.01
CA LEU A 55 -11.62 -4.54 -1.73
C LEU A 55 -12.66 -4.99 -2.75
N LYS A 56 -13.66 -4.15 -2.99
CA LYS A 56 -14.72 -4.43 -3.97
C LYS A 56 -14.15 -4.53 -5.38
N THR A 57 -14.74 -5.39 -6.20
CA THR A 57 -14.48 -5.44 -7.65
C THR A 57 -14.74 -4.07 -8.26
N GLY A 58 -13.89 -3.63 -9.18
CA GLY A 58 -13.94 -2.31 -9.79
C GLY A 58 -13.30 -1.18 -8.97
N THR A 59 -12.87 -1.44 -7.72
CA THR A 59 -12.12 -0.46 -6.94
C THR A 59 -10.80 -0.13 -7.64
N LEU A 60 -10.50 1.17 -7.77
CA LEU A 60 -9.20 1.63 -8.26
C LEU A 60 -8.16 1.52 -7.16
N ILE A 61 -7.05 0.89 -7.48
CA ILE A 61 -5.93 0.68 -6.56
C ILE A 61 -4.68 1.23 -7.22
N ARG A 62 -4.00 2.13 -6.52
CA ARG A 62 -2.64 2.56 -6.87
C ARG A 62 -1.66 1.65 -6.17
N ILE A 63 -0.75 1.07 -6.94
CA ILE A 63 0.34 0.24 -6.45
C ILE A 63 1.63 0.99 -6.75
N THR A 64 2.48 1.13 -5.75
CA THR A 64 3.78 1.80 -5.87
C THR A 64 4.88 0.83 -5.48
N ASN A 65 5.93 0.76 -6.27
CA ASN A 65 7.18 0.14 -5.86
C ASN A 65 7.98 1.16 -5.05
N PRO A 66 8.19 0.96 -3.74
CA PRO A 66 8.85 1.94 -2.87
C PRO A 66 10.30 2.23 -3.28
N LYS A 67 10.98 1.25 -3.92
CA LYS A 67 12.39 1.35 -4.32
C LYS A 67 12.63 2.33 -5.47
N ASN A 68 11.82 2.25 -6.50
CA ASN A 68 12.00 3.04 -7.73
C ASN A 68 10.91 4.10 -7.95
N LYS A 69 9.95 4.17 -7.01
CA LYS A 69 8.78 5.08 -7.03
C LYS A 69 7.88 4.92 -8.26
N LYS A 70 8.05 3.84 -9.05
CA LYS A 70 7.12 3.52 -10.15
C LYS A 70 5.74 3.21 -9.61
N THR A 71 4.70 3.74 -10.25
CA THR A 71 3.32 3.58 -9.82
C THR A 71 2.44 3.10 -10.95
N LEU A 72 1.49 2.22 -10.64
CA LEU A 72 0.40 1.82 -11.53
C LEU A 72 -0.93 1.99 -10.82
N THR A 73 -1.94 2.42 -11.57
CA THR A 73 -3.32 2.49 -11.07
C THR A 73 -4.20 1.55 -11.89
N LEU A 74 -4.66 0.49 -11.26
CA LEU A 74 -5.45 -0.56 -11.89
C LEU A 74 -6.75 -0.80 -11.12
N LYS A 75 -7.73 -1.41 -11.83
CA LYS A 75 -8.99 -1.84 -11.19
C LYS A 75 -8.83 -3.22 -10.59
N ASN A 76 -9.34 -3.41 -9.38
CA ASN A 76 -9.53 -4.75 -8.81
C ASN A 76 -10.49 -5.54 -9.68
N ILE A 77 -9.99 -6.55 -10.42
CA ILE A 77 -10.82 -7.30 -11.37
C ILE A 77 -11.83 -8.23 -10.68
N LYS A 78 -11.37 -8.92 -9.65
CA LYS A 78 -12.17 -9.86 -8.86
C LYS A 78 -11.49 -10.11 -7.50
N ARG A 79 -12.22 -10.75 -6.56
CA ARG A 79 -11.70 -11.14 -5.27
C ARG A 79 -11.19 -12.56 -5.31
N ILE A 80 -9.91 -12.74 -5.67
CA ILE A 80 -9.26 -14.04 -5.67
C ILE A 80 -8.67 -14.28 -4.27
N ARG A 81 -8.80 -15.50 -3.75
CA ARG A 81 -8.15 -15.90 -2.51
C ARG A 81 -6.71 -16.34 -2.79
N TYR A 82 -5.78 -15.82 -2.02
CA TYR A 82 -4.35 -16.11 -2.03
C TYR A 82 -3.85 -16.07 -0.57
N PRO A 83 -2.62 -16.55 -0.25
CA PRO A 83 -2.12 -16.57 1.11
C PRO A 83 -2.15 -15.20 1.78
N VAL A 84 -2.66 -15.13 3.01
CA VAL A 84 -2.94 -13.88 3.77
C VAL A 84 -1.69 -13.01 4.01
N PHE A 85 -0.52 -13.63 3.98
CA PHE A 85 0.76 -12.95 4.09
C PHE A 85 0.91 -11.83 3.06
N TYR A 86 0.44 -12.06 1.83
CA TYR A 86 0.54 -11.11 0.74
C TYR A 86 -0.62 -10.11 0.77
N LYS A 87 -0.35 -8.87 0.36
CA LYS A 87 -1.32 -7.78 0.38
C LYS A 87 -2.16 -7.68 -0.88
N ILE A 88 -1.62 -8.13 -2.01
CA ILE A 88 -2.29 -8.10 -3.31
C ILE A 88 -1.75 -9.22 -4.20
N LEU A 89 -2.58 -9.74 -5.09
CA LEU A 89 -2.21 -10.63 -6.17
C LEU A 89 -2.09 -9.81 -7.46
N ILE A 90 -0.99 -9.95 -8.15
CA ILE A 90 -0.67 -9.23 -9.40
C ILE A 90 -0.20 -10.20 -10.47
N THR A 91 -0.41 -9.86 -11.74
CA THR A 91 0.16 -10.61 -12.87
C THR A 91 1.65 -10.31 -13.07
N GLU A 92 2.35 -11.18 -13.77
CA GLU A 92 3.77 -10.99 -14.09
C GLU A 92 4.02 -9.70 -14.87
N THR A 93 3.11 -9.34 -15.78
CA THR A 93 3.16 -8.09 -16.54
C THR A 93 3.15 -6.85 -15.63
N VAL A 94 2.33 -6.84 -14.57
CA VAL A 94 2.31 -5.76 -13.57
C VAL A 94 3.62 -5.73 -12.80
N ALA A 95 4.17 -6.88 -12.42
CA ALA A 95 5.44 -6.95 -11.72
C ALA A 95 6.61 -6.42 -12.57
N LYS A 96 6.63 -6.73 -13.86
CA LYS A 96 7.63 -6.22 -14.83
C LYS A 96 7.53 -4.71 -14.99
N GLU A 97 6.33 -4.16 -15.16
CA GLU A 97 6.11 -2.72 -15.34
C GLU A 97 6.55 -1.92 -14.11
N LEU A 98 6.23 -2.40 -12.93
CA LEU A 98 6.69 -1.81 -11.67
C LEU A 98 8.17 -2.09 -11.39
N SER A 99 8.86 -2.89 -12.21
CA SER A 99 10.24 -3.38 -11.98
C SER A 99 10.42 -3.94 -10.57
N LEU A 100 9.49 -4.81 -10.16
CA LEU A 100 9.56 -5.46 -8.85
C LEU A 100 10.62 -6.57 -8.85
N ASN A 101 11.34 -6.68 -7.75
CA ASN A 101 12.19 -7.82 -7.51
C ASN A 101 11.32 -9.06 -7.24
N LYS A 102 11.48 -10.14 -8.01
CA LYS A 102 10.71 -11.38 -7.84
C LYS A 102 10.95 -12.06 -6.50
N ASP A 103 12.18 -11.98 -5.99
CA ASP A 103 12.53 -12.56 -4.69
C ASP A 103 11.96 -11.76 -3.52
N LEU A 104 11.74 -10.46 -3.73
CA LEU A 104 11.27 -9.54 -2.70
C LEU A 104 10.34 -8.46 -3.29
N PRO A 105 9.11 -8.83 -3.71
CA PRO A 105 8.16 -7.94 -4.40
C PRO A 105 7.44 -7.01 -3.40
N VAL A 106 8.17 -6.05 -2.84
CA VAL A 106 7.61 -5.06 -1.90
C VAL A 106 6.79 -4.01 -2.64
N ILE A 107 5.62 -3.70 -2.11
CA ILE A 107 4.71 -2.72 -2.68
C ILE A 107 4.00 -1.90 -1.60
N GLU A 108 3.61 -0.70 -1.99
CA GLU A 108 2.64 0.14 -1.28
C GLU A 108 1.34 0.15 -2.05
N ILE A 109 0.22 0.06 -1.34
CA ILE A 109 -1.13 0.01 -1.91
C ILE A 109 -1.94 1.16 -1.36
N ILE A 110 -2.64 1.89 -2.23
CA ILE A 110 -3.58 2.94 -1.85
C ILE A 110 -4.87 2.78 -2.66
N GLU A 111 -6.01 2.64 -1.97
CA GLU A 111 -7.32 2.71 -2.59
C GLU A 111 -7.62 4.12 -3.07
N ILE A 112 -7.97 4.27 -4.36
CA ILE A 112 -8.42 5.54 -4.91
C ILE A 112 -9.94 5.59 -4.86
N LYS A 113 -10.48 6.42 -3.98
CA LYS A 113 -11.92 6.67 -3.92
C LYS A 113 -12.30 7.70 -4.96
N LYS A 114 -13.31 7.38 -5.78
CA LYS A 114 -13.93 8.38 -6.65
C LYS A 114 -14.74 9.33 -5.77
N ASN A 115 -14.36 10.60 -5.75
CA ASN A 115 -15.21 11.64 -5.17
C ASN A 115 -16.53 11.70 -5.95
N LYS A 116 -17.60 11.24 -5.34
CA LYS A 116 -18.94 11.36 -5.92
C LYS A 116 -19.53 12.77 -5.81
N SER A 117 -18.82 13.71 -5.17
CA SER A 117 -19.39 14.97 -4.72
C SER A 117 -19.25 16.15 -5.67
N PHE A 118 -18.64 16.00 -6.84
CA PHE A 118 -18.60 17.09 -7.80
C PHE A 118 -18.76 16.61 -9.25
N VAL A 119 -19.98 16.33 -9.66
CA VAL A 119 -20.34 16.48 -11.05
C VAL A 119 -20.76 17.94 -11.20
N ALA A 120 -19.84 18.81 -11.59
CA ALA A 120 -20.20 20.12 -12.12
C ALA A 120 -21.13 19.83 -13.30
N LYS A 121 -22.44 20.01 -13.11
CA LYS A 121 -23.36 20.08 -14.23
C LYS A 121 -22.85 21.19 -15.09
N LYS A 122 -22.53 20.92 -16.38
CA LYS A 122 -22.18 21.97 -17.33
C LYS A 122 -23.20 23.09 -17.17
N ALA A 123 -22.73 24.22 -16.65
CA ALA A 123 -23.58 25.42 -16.60
C ALA A 123 -24.05 25.69 -18.03
N LYS A 124 -25.35 25.97 -18.22
CA LYS A 124 -25.84 26.43 -19.52
C LYS A 124 -25.16 27.78 -19.76
N ILE A 125 -24.18 27.80 -20.65
CA ILE A 125 -23.55 29.05 -21.09
C ILE A 125 -24.59 29.76 -21.97
N PHE A 126 -25.03 30.93 -21.54
CA PHE A 126 -25.93 31.76 -22.31
C PHE A 126 -25.20 32.39 -23.50
N ASN A 127 -25.91 32.73 -24.59
CA ASN A 127 -25.30 33.22 -25.82
C ASN A 127 -24.51 34.53 -25.64
N GLU A 128 -24.82 35.30 -24.61
CA GLU A 128 -24.11 36.53 -24.23
C GLU A 128 -22.75 36.23 -23.65
N GLU A 129 -22.60 35.16 -22.82
CA GLU A 129 -21.30 34.75 -22.29
C GLU A 129 -20.37 34.20 -23.38
N LYS A 130 -20.92 33.54 -24.39
CA LYS A 130 -20.13 33.10 -25.56
C LYS A 130 -19.53 34.25 -26.35
N LYS A 131 -20.24 35.38 -26.45
CA LYS A 131 -19.74 36.59 -27.15
C LYS A 131 -18.61 37.27 -26.38
N ILE A 132 -18.61 37.18 -25.03
CA ILE A 132 -17.57 37.77 -24.19
C ILE A 132 -16.31 36.90 -24.23
N SER A 133 -16.44 35.57 -24.14
CA SER A 133 -15.30 34.66 -24.16
C SER A 133 -14.53 34.66 -25.48
N SER A 134 -15.18 34.98 -26.61
CA SER A 134 -14.50 35.07 -27.92
C SER A 134 -13.70 36.36 -28.11
N LYS A 135 -13.88 37.35 -27.23
CA LYS A 135 -13.16 38.64 -27.29
C LYS A 135 -12.09 38.82 -26.22
N ALA A 136 -11.94 37.88 -25.31
CA ALA A 136 -10.91 37.93 -24.29
C ALA A 136 -9.53 37.60 -24.93
N PRO A 137 -8.49 38.45 -24.81
CA PRO A 137 -7.17 38.11 -25.26
C PRO A 137 -6.63 36.94 -24.46
N VAL A 138 -6.49 35.79 -25.10
CA VAL A 138 -5.86 34.62 -24.48
C VAL A 138 -4.38 34.84 -24.42
N ALA A 139 -3.87 35.42 -23.34
CA ALA A 139 -2.45 35.41 -23.08
C ALA A 139 -2.01 33.94 -22.95
N SER A 140 -1.19 33.46 -23.85
CA SER A 140 -0.64 32.12 -23.84
C SER A 140 0.20 31.95 -22.57
N VAL A 141 -0.35 31.23 -21.59
CA VAL A 141 0.42 30.81 -20.40
C VAL A 141 1.35 29.69 -20.85
N LYS A 142 2.64 30.02 -21.00
CA LYS A 142 3.68 29.00 -21.15
C LYS A 142 3.76 28.18 -19.88
N ILE A 143 3.19 26.98 -19.93
CA ILE A 143 3.38 25.98 -18.84
C ILE A 143 4.82 25.50 -18.95
N LEU A 144 5.69 26.05 -18.13
CA LEU A 144 7.04 25.52 -17.95
C LEU A 144 6.91 24.15 -17.23
N ASN A 145 7.20 23.09 -17.96
CA ASN A 145 7.34 21.75 -17.36
C ASN A 145 8.48 21.75 -16.34
N ILE A 146 8.13 21.81 -15.06
CA ILE A 146 9.07 21.72 -13.92
C ILE A 146 9.43 20.26 -13.63
N SER A 147 9.45 19.39 -14.60
CA SER A 147 9.83 17.98 -14.44
C SER A 147 11.12 17.65 -15.18
N LYS A 148 12.17 18.45 -14.99
CA LYS A 148 13.55 17.98 -15.17
C LYS A 148 14.15 17.68 -13.82
N ASN A 149 13.63 16.66 -13.14
CA ASN A 149 14.38 16.03 -12.08
C ASN A 149 15.55 15.29 -12.73
N LYS A 150 16.75 15.82 -12.51
CA LYS A 150 18.02 15.13 -12.76
C LYS A 150 17.89 13.72 -12.20
N MET A 151 18.12 12.71 -13.05
CA MET A 151 18.46 11.37 -12.61
C MET A 151 19.71 11.49 -11.74
N SER A 152 19.53 11.61 -10.44
CA SER A 152 20.60 11.40 -9.48
C SER A 152 20.99 9.94 -9.57
N ASN A 153 22.27 9.68 -9.77
CA ASN A 153 22.91 8.38 -9.73
C ASN A 153 22.32 7.55 -8.58
N LEU A 154 21.55 6.52 -8.93
CA LEU A 154 21.06 5.53 -8.00
C LEU A 154 22.29 4.79 -7.45
N LYS A 155 22.80 5.26 -6.32
CA LYS A 155 23.59 4.40 -5.44
C LYS A 155 22.75 3.15 -5.23
N LYS A 156 23.33 1.96 -5.51
CA LYS A 156 22.77 0.68 -5.07
C LYS A 156 22.63 0.76 -3.55
N SER A 157 21.49 1.22 -3.08
CA SER A 157 21.10 1.04 -1.69
C SER A 157 20.82 -0.46 -1.57
N ASN A 158 21.58 -1.15 -0.76
CA ASN A 158 21.18 -2.46 -0.27
C ASN A 158 19.95 -2.21 0.60
N ASP A 159 18.75 -2.22 -0.06
CA ASP A 159 17.50 -2.03 0.65
C ASP A 159 17.30 -3.20 1.61
N GLU A 160 17.61 -2.96 2.85
CA GLU A 160 17.43 -3.92 3.90
C GLU A 160 15.96 -3.91 4.34
N ILE A 161 15.33 -5.09 4.34
CA ILE A 161 13.95 -5.25 4.75
C ILE A 161 13.88 -5.93 6.10
N PHE A 162 13.06 -5.38 6.98
CA PHE A 162 12.89 -5.85 8.35
C PHE A 162 11.42 -6.12 8.66
N ILE A 163 11.16 -7.09 9.54
CA ILE A 163 9.88 -7.23 10.21
C ILE A 163 9.89 -6.31 11.44
N HIS A 164 8.95 -5.40 11.53
CA HIS A 164 8.66 -4.64 12.73
C HIS A 164 7.75 -5.48 13.65
N ILE A 165 8.20 -5.77 14.85
CA ILE A 165 7.48 -6.62 15.79
C ILE A 165 6.68 -5.78 16.77
N ALA A 166 7.32 -4.79 17.41
CA ALA A 166 6.66 -3.90 18.35
C ALA A 166 7.45 -2.59 18.53
N SER A 167 6.76 -1.54 19.00
CA SER A 167 7.36 -0.26 19.41
C SER A 167 7.14 -0.01 20.89
N PHE A 168 8.16 0.53 21.55
CA PHE A 168 8.16 0.87 22.98
C PHE A 168 8.73 2.24 23.23
N TYR A 169 8.34 2.86 24.33
CA TYR A 169 8.94 4.11 24.82
C TYR A 169 10.29 3.86 25.50
N SER A 170 10.46 2.68 26.15
CA SER A 170 11.65 2.33 26.90
C SER A 170 12.48 1.27 26.18
N VAL A 171 13.81 1.46 26.22
CA VAL A 171 14.77 0.47 25.70
C VAL A 171 14.73 -0.83 26.50
N ASP A 172 14.50 -0.75 27.82
CA ASP A 172 14.50 -1.94 28.69
C ASP A 172 13.29 -2.84 28.42
N THR A 173 12.13 -2.25 28.14
CA THR A 173 10.94 -3.01 27.71
C THR A 173 11.20 -3.70 26.37
N ALA A 174 11.87 -3.03 25.43
CA ALA A 174 12.26 -3.61 24.15
C ALA A 174 13.26 -4.77 24.32
N LYS A 175 14.22 -4.65 25.24
CA LYS A 175 15.15 -5.75 25.59
C LYS A 175 14.41 -6.94 26.17
N PHE A 176 13.51 -6.68 27.13
CA PHE A 176 12.71 -7.74 27.73
C PHE A 176 11.92 -8.54 26.70
N LEU A 177 11.25 -7.84 25.74
CA LEU A 177 10.55 -8.52 24.65
C LEU A 177 11.50 -9.31 23.76
N LYS A 178 12.65 -8.74 23.37
CA LYS A 178 13.65 -9.43 22.56
C LYS A 178 14.13 -10.73 23.25
N ASP A 179 14.42 -10.67 24.54
CA ASP A 179 14.90 -11.82 25.32
C ASP A 179 13.80 -12.88 25.43
N ARG A 180 12.56 -12.46 25.62
CA ARG A 180 11.39 -13.34 25.65
C ARG A 180 11.21 -14.07 24.31
N ILE A 181 11.19 -13.37 23.19
CA ILE A 181 11.11 -13.96 21.83
C ILE A 181 12.27 -14.95 21.62
N THR A 182 13.47 -14.58 22.05
CA THR A 182 14.66 -15.44 21.91
C THR A 182 14.55 -16.74 22.69
N LYS A 183 13.90 -16.73 23.86
CA LYS A 183 13.71 -17.92 24.70
C LYS A 183 12.54 -18.78 24.21
N GLU A 184 11.42 -18.16 23.85
CA GLU A 184 10.14 -18.84 23.65
C GLU A 184 9.91 -19.27 22.18
N ILE A 185 10.62 -18.68 21.19
CA ILE A 185 10.54 -19.08 19.78
C ILE A 185 11.86 -19.74 19.33
N PRO A 186 12.03 -21.06 19.53
CA PRO A 186 13.32 -21.76 19.37
C PRO A 186 13.82 -21.74 17.92
N ASN A 187 12.92 -21.72 16.94
CA ASN A 187 13.24 -21.80 15.51
C ASN A 187 13.34 -20.44 14.83
N LEU A 188 13.29 -19.34 15.56
CA LEU A 188 13.51 -18.01 15.02
C LEU A 188 15.01 -17.70 14.94
N ASN A 189 15.44 -17.06 13.88
CA ASN A 189 16.87 -16.68 13.76
C ASN A 189 17.20 -15.54 14.74
N LYS A 190 17.71 -15.91 15.91
CA LYS A 190 18.05 -14.99 17.00
C LYS A 190 19.01 -13.88 16.60
N LYS A 191 19.93 -14.14 15.65
CA LYS A 191 20.90 -13.15 15.14
C LYS A 191 20.25 -12.02 14.36
N LYS A 192 19.04 -12.24 13.83
CA LYS A 192 18.28 -11.21 13.11
C LYS A 192 17.47 -10.30 14.02
N LEU A 193 17.24 -10.68 15.29
CA LEU A 193 16.51 -9.85 16.24
C LEU A 193 17.38 -8.70 16.74
N SER A 194 16.94 -7.49 16.50
CA SER A 194 17.63 -6.26 16.91
C SER A 194 16.68 -5.22 17.50
N ILE A 195 17.25 -4.28 18.21
CA ILE A 195 16.54 -3.15 18.81
C ILE A 195 17.06 -1.89 18.12
N LYS A 196 16.16 -1.11 17.54
CA LYS A 196 16.49 0.15 16.88
C LYS A 196 15.83 1.32 17.62
N LYS A 197 16.62 2.19 18.20
CA LYS A 197 16.15 3.44 18.79
C LYS A 197 15.89 4.43 17.65
N ILE A 198 14.64 4.86 17.49
CA ILE A 198 14.23 5.81 16.44
C ILE A 198 14.28 7.25 17.00
N SER A 199 13.83 7.42 18.23
CA SER A 199 13.84 8.71 18.94
C SER A 199 13.98 8.49 20.43
N ASN A 200 14.00 9.58 21.20
CA ASN A 200 14.02 9.48 22.69
C ASN A 200 12.72 8.86 23.25
N LYS A 201 11.65 8.82 22.45
CA LYS A 201 10.33 8.31 22.85
C LYS A 201 9.90 7.06 22.07
N GLU A 202 10.74 6.54 21.17
CA GLU A 202 10.38 5.40 20.34
C GLU A 202 11.57 4.46 20.12
N THR A 203 11.40 3.23 20.56
CA THR A 203 12.34 2.12 20.38
C THR A 203 11.61 0.96 19.74
N LYS A 204 12.11 0.46 18.62
CA LYS A 204 11.50 -0.64 17.85
C LYS A 204 12.26 -1.94 18.06
N VAL A 205 11.50 -3.04 18.23
CA VAL A 205 12.01 -4.40 18.11
C VAL A 205 11.76 -4.86 16.68
N ILE A 206 12.84 -5.20 15.98
CA ILE A 206 12.82 -5.59 14.56
C ILE A 206 13.55 -6.89 14.34
N SER A 207 13.16 -7.63 13.30
CA SER A 207 13.87 -8.81 12.80
C SER A 207 14.31 -8.58 11.36
N GLY A 208 15.56 -8.84 11.06
CA GLY A 208 16.17 -8.64 9.72
C GLY A 208 17.68 -8.39 9.81
N PRO A 209 18.34 -8.02 8.69
CA PRO A 209 17.74 -7.81 7.36
C PRO A 209 17.34 -9.11 6.64
N TYR A 210 16.37 -9.01 5.73
CA TYR A 210 15.92 -10.09 4.88
C TYR A 210 16.22 -9.79 3.41
N ILE A 211 16.76 -10.78 2.70
CA ILE A 211 17.09 -10.71 1.28
C ILE A 211 16.05 -11.43 0.39
N SER A 212 15.20 -12.27 0.99
CA SER A 212 14.16 -13.01 0.27
C SER A 212 12.85 -13.07 1.04
N VAL A 213 11.73 -13.11 0.29
CA VAL A 213 10.37 -13.26 0.84
C VAL A 213 10.21 -14.56 1.60
N ASN A 214 10.82 -15.65 1.13
CA ASN A 214 10.66 -16.96 1.78
C ASN A 214 11.23 -16.97 3.20
N SER A 215 12.44 -16.42 3.39
CA SER A 215 13.04 -16.33 4.73
C SER A 215 12.27 -15.39 5.65
N LEU A 216 11.81 -14.25 5.12
CA LEU A 216 10.98 -13.31 5.87
C LEU A 216 9.63 -13.92 6.22
N LYS A 217 8.96 -14.58 5.26
CA LYS A 217 7.66 -15.23 5.47
C LYS A 217 7.72 -16.28 6.57
N ASN A 218 8.77 -17.10 6.60
CA ASN A 218 8.93 -18.13 7.62
C ASN A 218 9.01 -17.52 9.04
N ASP A 219 9.82 -16.49 9.21
CA ASP A 219 9.94 -15.81 10.51
C ASP A 219 8.67 -15.01 10.86
N TYR A 220 8.02 -14.41 9.86
CA TYR A 220 6.74 -13.71 10.04
C TYR A 220 5.63 -14.64 10.51
N ILE A 221 5.51 -15.85 9.94
CA ILE A 221 4.51 -16.85 10.33
C ILE A 221 4.76 -17.30 11.77
N LYS A 222 6.00 -17.61 12.14
CA LYS A 222 6.36 -18.00 13.52
C LYS A 222 5.99 -16.93 14.54
N LEU A 223 6.27 -15.68 14.24
CA LEU A 223 5.89 -14.55 15.10
C LEU A 223 4.36 -14.42 15.21
N LYS A 224 3.63 -14.63 14.11
CA LYS A 224 2.16 -14.62 14.13
C LYS A 224 1.58 -15.75 14.97
N GLU A 225 2.09 -16.96 14.80
CA GLU A 225 1.66 -18.15 15.57
C GLU A 225 1.95 -17.98 17.06
N TYR A 226 3.01 -17.26 17.40
CA TYR A 226 3.34 -16.92 18.79
C TYR A 226 2.38 -15.87 19.40
N GLY A 227 1.61 -15.14 18.57
CA GLY A 227 0.58 -14.20 19.03
C GLY A 227 0.82 -12.72 18.65
N PHE A 228 1.84 -12.41 17.83
CA PHE A 228 2.00 -11.04 17.32
C PHE A 228 1.03 -10.77 16.17
N GLU A 229 -0.06 -10.04 16.42
CA GLU A 229 -1.10 -9.76 15.42
C GLU A 229 -0.71 -8.63 14.46
N GLU A 230 -0.02 -7.60 14.93
CA GLU A 230 0.31 -6.37 14.18
C GLU A 230 1.78 -6.34 13.75
N LEU A 231 2.18 -7.26 12.89
CA LEU A 231 3.51 -7.23 12.30
C LEU A 231 3.57 -6.29 11.10
N GLY A 232 4.53 -5.36 11.12
CA GLY A 232 4.82 -4.45 10.01
C GLY A 232 6.01 -4.91 9.17
N VAL A 233 6.14 -4.33 7.97
CA VAL A 233 7.33 -4.46 7.12
C VAL A 233 7.99 -3.09 7.02
N LEU A 234 9.26 -2.99 7.40
CA LEU A 234 10.08 -1.79 7.29
C LEU A 234 11.10 -1.98 6.17
N ILE A 235 11.23 -0.96 5.36
CA ILE A 235 12.27 -0.87 4.33
C ILE A 235 13.17 0.28 4.77
N ASN A 236 14.46 0.00 4.97
CA ASN A 236 15.41 1.08 5.20
C ASN A 236 15.70 1.75 3.86
N GLU A 237 15.43 3.02 3.80
CA GLU A 237 15.90 3.92 2.75
C GLU A 237 17.34 4.35 3.03
#